data_a7968d49487a861596d433934f679a51
#
_entry.id   a7968d49487a861596d433934f679a51
#
_cell.length_a   1.000
_cell.length_b   1.000
_cell.length_c   1.000
_cell.angle_alpha   90.00
_cell.angle_beta   90.00
_cell.angle_gamma   90.00
#
_symmetry.space_group_name_H-M   'P 1'
#
loop_
_entity.id
_entity.type
_entity.pdbx_description
1 polymer ?
#
loop_
_entity_poly.entity_id
_entity_poly.type
_entity_poly.pdbx_seq_one_letter_code
_entity_poly.pdbx_strand_id
1 'polypeptide(L)'
;MPKKTQMTDRIYAYLREVIPRQGYAPSVREICEAVGLKSPSTVHFHLKRLQERGLIEKGDGKGRALVLTGREEAADPRRIPIVGAVAAGAPILAQECVEDYLTFDCGGREGESFALRVRGESMINAGILPGDLVVVRRQQTAENGEIVVALLEDEATVKRLSRKNGKIWLLPENDAYQPIDG
;
A
#
# COMPACT_ATOMS: atom_id res chain seq x y z
N MET A 1 -8.55 -16.87 -26.50
CA MET A 1 -7.16 -16.96 -26.01
C MET A 1 -6.97 -15.93 -24.91
N PRO A 2 -6.51 -16.30 -23.71
CA PRO A 2 -6.25 -15.33 -22.65
C PRO A 2 -5.16 -14.36 -23.08
N LYS A 3 -5.37 -13.07 -22.87
CA LYS A 3 -4.42 -12.01 -23.19
C LYS A 3 -3.07 -12.29 -22.49
N LYS A 4 -1.94 -12.02 -23.16
CA LYS A 4 -0.56 -12.26 -22.63
C LYS A 4 -0.31 -11.74 -21.21
N THR A 5 -1.01 -10.70 -20.78
CA THR A 5 -0.96 -10.14 -19.42
C THR A 5 -1.58 -11.10 -18.39
N GLN A 6 -2.72 -11.72 -18.71
CA GLN A 6 -3.39 -12.68 -17.81
C GLN A 6 -2.54 -13.91 -17.50
N MET A 7 -1.71 -14.38 -18.45
CA MET A 7 -0.87 -15.55 -18.22
C MET A 7 0.32 -15.24 -17.29
N THR A 8 0.93 -14.06 -17.44
CA THR A 8 1.99 -13.59 -16.52
C THR A 8 1.47 -13.52 -15.08
N ASP A 9 0.27 -12.98 -14.90
CA ASP A 9 -0.34 -12.83 -13.58
C ASP A 9 -0.78 -14.18 -12.98
N ARG A 10 -1.22 -15.14 -13.82
CA ARG A 10 -1.49 -16.53 -13.38
C ARG A 10 -0.23 -17.25 -12.90
N ILE A 11 0.89 -17.10 -13.60
CA ILE A 11 2.17 -17.67 -13.19
C ILE A 11 2.60 -17.05 -11.86
N TYR A 12 2.47 -15.74 -11.72
CA TYR A 12 2.82 -15.06 -10.47
C TYR A 12 1.95 -15.51 -9.29
N ALA A 13 0.63 -15.63 -9.49
CA ALA A 13 -0.28 -16.15 -8.46
C ALA A 13 0.10 -17.57 -8.01
N TYR A 14 0.43 -18.45 -8.96
CA TYR A 14 0.90 -19.80 -8.65
C TYR A 14 2.21 -19.80 -7.83
N LEU A 15 3.20 -18.97 -8.22
CA LEU A 15 4.46 -18.85 -7.49
C LEU A 15 4.24 -18.37 -6.05
N ARG A 16 3.33 -17.42 -5.86
CA ARG A 16 2.96 -16.89 -4.54
C ARG A 16 2.32 -17.93 -3.63
N GLU A 17 1.58 -18.85 -4.18
CA GLU A 17 0.94 -19.92 -3.41
C GLU A 17 1.94 -21.03 -3.04
N VAL A 18 2.81 -21.40 -3.99
CA VAL A 18 3.64 -22.61 -3.86
C VAL A 18 4.95 -22.33 -3.10
N ILE A 19 5.63 -21.22 -3.38
CA ILE A 19 6.93 -20.93 -2.75
C ILE A 19 6.86 -20.86 -1.21
N PRO A 20 5.89 -20.16 -0.58
CA PRO A 20 5.78 -20.15 0.87
C PRO A 20 5.45 -21.49 1.49
N ARG A 21 4.69 -22.34 0.78
CA ARG A 21 4.31 -23.68 1.25
C ARG A 21 5.44 -24.69 1.18
N GLN A 22 6.25 -24.63 0.11
CA GLN A 22 7.31 -25.62 -0.13
C GLN A 22 8.68 -25.16 0.37
N GLY A 23 8.87 -23.87 0.60
CA GLY A 23 10.16 -23.29 0.99
C GLY A 23 11.19 -23.18 -0.15
N TYR A 24 10.80 -23.50 -1.39
CA TYR A 24 11.65 -23.39 -2.59
C TYR A 24 10.82 -23.11 -3.83
N ALA A 25 11.46 -22.59 -4.87
CA ALA A 25 10.77 -22.29 -6.13
C ALA A 25 10.46 -23.57 -6.95
N PRO A 26 9.25 -23.66 -7.55
CA PRO A 26 8.92 -24.74 -8.45
C PRO A 26 9.79 -24.69 -9.72
N SER A 27 10.02 -25.85 -10.33
CA SER A 27 10.70 -25.96 -11.60
C SER A 27 9.83 -25.39 -12.74
N VAL A 28 10.47 -25.02 -13.86
CA VAL A 28 9.76 -24.53 -15.05
C VAL A 28 8.73 -25.55 -15.56
N ARG A 29 8.97 -26.85 -15.39
CA ARG A 29 8.03 -27.91 -15.76
C ARG A 29 6.80 -27.92 -14.85
N GLU A 30 6.99 -27.82 -13.55
CA GLU A 30 5.89 -27.73 -12.57
C GLU A 30 5.04 -26.47 -12.83
N ILE A 31 5.67 -25.35 -13.17
CA ILE A 31 4.95 -24.13 -13.56
C ILE A 31 4.14 -24.38 -14.83
N CYS A 32 4.72 -25.04 -15.87
CA CYS A 32 4.00 -25.39 -17.10
C CYS A 32 2.73 -26.17 -16.81
N GLU A 33 2.83 -27.22 -16.02
CA GLU A 33 1.73 -28.12 -15.65
C GLU A 33 0.64 -27.35 -14.89
N ALA A 34 1.02 -26.58 -13.90
CA ALA A 34 0.10 -25.84 -13.05
C ALA A 34 -0.72 -24.78 -13.80
N VAL A 35 -0.10 -24.07 -14.77
CA VAL A 35 -0.79 -23.02 -15.52
C VAL A 35 -1.31 -23.46 -16.89
N GLY A 36 -1.12 -24.76 -17.25
CA GLY A 36 -1.59 -25.33 -18.52
C GLY A 36 -0.80 -24.88 -19.75
N LEU A 37 0.50 -24.57 -19.59
CA LEU A 37 1.39 -24.24 -20.70
C LEU A 37 2.13 -25.47 -21.20
N LYS A 38 2.24 -25.62 -22.53
CA LYS A 38 2.93 -26.75 -23.17
C LYS A 38 4.43 -26.52 -23.41
N SER A 39 4.88 -25.26 -23.37
CA SER A 39 6.25 -24.90 -23.71
C SER A 39 7.01 -24.25 -22.55
N PRO A 40 8.13 -24.83 -22.12
CA PRO A 40 9.04 -24.21 -21.13
C PRO A 40 9.53 -22.81 -21.53
N SER A 41 9.74 -22.58 -22.82
CA SER A 41 10.17 -21.27 -23.33
C SER A 41 9.14 -20.17 -23.06
N THR A 42 7.84 -20.52 -23.07
CA THR A 42 6.77 -19.57 -22.75
C THR A 42 6.81 -19.19 -21.27
N VAL A 43 7.08 -20.16 -20.38
CA VAL A 43 7.26 -19.86 -18.95
C VAL A 43 8.47 -18.95 -18.72
N HIS A 44 9.61 -19.25 -19.37
CA HIS A 44 10.79 -18.38 -19.27
C HIS A 44 10.51 -16.95 -19.71
N PHE A 45 9.73 -16.76 -20.80
CA PHE A 45 9.31 -15.44 -21.24
C PHE A 45 8.51 -14.69 -20.16
N HIS A 46 7.55 -15.37 -19.51
CA HIS A 46 6.74 -14.78 -18.46
C HIS A 46 7.55 -14.51 -17.17
N LEU A 47 8.45 -15.41 -16.79
CA LEU A 47 9.36 -15.20 -15.67
C LEU A 47 10.26 -13.97 -15.89
N LYS A 48 10.80 -13.81 -17.11
CA LYS A 48 11.57 -12.62 -17.47
C LYS A 48 10.75 -11.34 -17.29
N ARG A 49 9.49 -11.34 -17.74
CA ARG A 49 8.58 -10.20 -17.54
C ARG A 49 8.27 -9.93 -16.08
N LEU A 50 8.13 -10.96 -15.25
CA LEU A 50 7.96 -10.79 -13.81
C LEU A 50 9.21 -10.19 -13.16
N GLN A 51 10.39 -10.59 -13.64
CA GLN A 51 11.67 -10.04 -13.19
C GLN A 51 11.84 -8.57 -13.63
N GLU A 52 11.50 -8.23 -14.87
CA GLU A 52 11.49 -6.85 -15.38
C GLU A 52 10.50 -5.95 -14.61
N ARG A 53 9.42 -6.52 -14.10
CA ARG A 53 8.44 -5.85 -13.23
C ARG A 53 8.89 -5.79 -11.77
N GLY A 54 10.06 -6.36 -11.42
CA GLY A 54 10.57 -6.43 -10.05
C GLY A 54 9.68 -7.27 -9.12
N LEU A 55 8.96 -8.27 -9.62
CA LEU A 55 8.10 -9.15 -8.83
C LEU A 55 8.81 -10.44 -8.41
N ILE A 56 9.88 -10.79 -9.09
CA ILE A 56 10.76 -11.93 -8.78
C ILE A 56 12.21 -11.57 -9.04
N GLU A 57 13.13 -12.17 -8.31
CA GLU A 57 14.56 -12.13 -8.54
C GLU A 57 15.16 -13.53 -8.68
N LYS A 58 16.30 -13.63 -9.37
CA LYS A 58 17.13 -14.83 -9.33
C LYS A 58 18.00 -14.77 -8.09
N GLY A 59 17.83 -15.72 -7.17
CA GLY A 59 18.73 -15.85 -6.04
C GLY A 59 20.09 -16.43 -6.45
N ASP A 60 21.13 -16.16 -5.65
CA ASP A 60 22.54 -16.54 -5.89
C ASP A 60 22.84 -18.04 -5.77
N GLY A 61 21.83 -18.91 -5.68
CA GLY A 61 21.99 -20.36 -5.50
C GLY A 61 21.96 -21.15 -6.79
N LYS A 62 22.81 -22.19 -6.87
CA LYS A 62 22.83 -23.14 -7.97
C LYS A 62 21.46 -23.85 -8.11
N GLY A 63 20.67 -23.48 -9.10
CA GLY A 63 19.69 -24.36 -9.71
C GLY A 63 18.20 -24.17 -9.43
N ARG A 64 17.71 -23.47 -8.41
CA ARG A 64 16.27 -23.19 -8.16
C ARG A 64 16.04 -21.92 -7.35
N ALA A 65 16.88 -20.96 -7.52
CA ALA A 65 16.85 -19.73 -6.76
C ALA A 65 16.00 -18.68 -7.50
N LEU A 66 14.68 -18.85 -7.46
CA LEU A 66 13.74 -17.80 -7.79
C LEU A 66 13.16 -17.31 -6.46
N VAL A 67 13.43 -16.06 -6.14
CA VAL A 67 12.96 -15.40 -4.92
C VAL A 67 11.84 -14.45 -5.35
N LEU A 68 10.72 -14.52 -4.64
CA LEU A 68 9.69 -13.50 -4.74
C LEU A 68 10.27 -12.23 -4.12
N THR A 69 10.47 -11.21 -4.92
CA THR A 69 10.92 -9.92 -4.40
C THR A 69 9.79 -9.27 -3.67
N GLY A 70 9.95 -9.01 -2.40
CA GLY A 70 9.10 -8.42 -1.37
C GLY A 70 7.97 -7.43 -1.71
N ARG A 71 7.45 -7.41 -2.94
CA ARG A 71 6.14 -6.85 -3.26
C ARG A 71 4.98 -7.76 -2.82
N GLU A 72 5.26 -8.93 -2.22
CA GLU A 72 4.26 -9.75 -1.53
C GLU A 72 3.62 -9.04 -0.34
N GLU A 73 4.32 -8.10 0.19
CA GLU A 73 3.86 -7.29 1.31
C GLU A 73 2.62 -6.44 0.96
N ALA A 74 2.41 -6.09 -0.31
CA ALA A 74 1.21 -5.38 -0.75
C ALA A 74 -0.04 -6.27 -0.91
N ALA A 75 0.07 -7.60 -0.72
CA ALA A 75 -1.04 -8.54 -0.89
C ALA A 75 -1.68 -9.02 0.42
N ASP A 76 -1.10 -8.70 1.58
CA ASP A 76 -1.81 -8.82 2.85
C ASP A 76 -2.74 -7.59 2.98
N PRO A 77 -4.08 -7.79 2.98
CA PRO A 77 -5.02 -6.67 3.13
C PRO A 77 -4.87 -5.92 4.45
N ARG A 78 -4.13 -6.51 5.40
CA ARG A 78 -3.77 -5.88 6.67
C ARG A 78 -2.51 -5.04 6.58
N ARG A 79 -1.76 -5.12 5.47
CA ARG A 79 -0.53 -4.36 5.30
C ARG A 79 -0.82 -3.00 4.72
N ILE A 80 -0.62 -1.98 5.53
CA ILE A 80 -0.90 -0.58 5.25
C ILE A 80 0.41 0.15 4.98
N PRO A 81 0.55 0.87 3.87
CA PRO A 81 1.74 1.69 3.61
C PRO A 81 1.81 2.84 4.61
N ILE A 82 2.99 3.09 5.16
CA ILE A 82 3.32 4.29 5.92
C ILE A 82 3.82 5.33 4.92
N VAL A 83 3.09 6.41 4.80
CA VAL A 83 3.40 7.51 3.88
C VAL A 83 4.17 8.59 4.64
N GLY A 84 5.30 8.99 4.08
CA GLY A 84 6.13 10.07 4.61
C GLY A 84 5.67 11.45 4.16
N ALA A 85 6.57 12.25 3.61
CA ALA A 85 6.21 13.53 3.04
C ALA A 85 5.45 13.34 1.71
N VAL A 86 4.30 13.99 1.60
CA VAL A 86 3.54 14.03 0.34
C VAL A 86 4.19 15.07 -0.56
N ALA A 87 4.73 14.66 -1.70
CA ALA A 87 5.26 15.59 -2.68
C ALA A 87 4.13 16.20 -3.51
N ALA A 88 4.25 17.50 -3.81
CA ALA A 88 3.30 18.21 -4.64
C ALA A 88 3.04 17.52 -5.99
N GLY A 89 1.77 17.30 -6.31
CA GLY A 89 1.35 16.71 -7.58
C GLY A 89 1.49 15.20 -7.70
N ALA A 90 2.06 14.50 -6.72
CA ALA A 90 2.10 13.04 -6.68
C ALA A 90 0.86 12.48 -5.93
N PRO A 91 0.27 11.36 -6.38
CA PRO A 91 -0.73 10.66 -5.58
C PRO A 91 -0.14 10.27 -4.20
N ILE A 92 -0.88 10.46 -3.11
CA ILE A 92 -0.44 10.16 -1.73
C ILE A 92 0.12 8.73 -1.59
N LEU A 93 -0.38 7.78 -2.37
CA LEU A 93 0.08 6.40 -2.41
C LEU A 93 1.05 6.11 -3.56
N ALA A 94 1.66 7.14 -4.14
CA ALA A 94 2.77 6.94 -5.06
C ALA A 94 3.90 6.20 -4.34
N GLN A 95 4.55 5.27 -5.03
CA GLN A 95 5.60 4.42 -4.47
C GLN A 95 6.77 5.24 -3.87
N GLU A 96 6.98 6.44 -4.38
CA GLU A 96 7.99 7.40 -3.94
C GLU A 96 7.69 8.01 -2.57
N CYS A 97 6.41 7.96 -2.12
CA CYS A 97 5.96 8.49 -0.84
C CYS A 97 5.91 7.42 0.27
N VAL A 98 6.05 6.14 -0.06
CA VAL A 98 5.98 5.04 0.92
C VAL A 98 7.35 4.85 1.58
N GLU A 99 7.42 5.10 2.88
CA GLU A 99 8.64 4.91 3.69
C GLU A 99 8.76 3.50 4.24
N ASP A 100 7.64 2.89 4.64
CA ASP A 100 7.59 1.58 5.29
C ASP A 100 6.16 1.02 5.24
N TYR A 101 5.93 -0.12 5.88
CA TYR A 101 4.62 -0.75 5.98
C TYR A 101 4.29 -1.15 7.41
N LEU A 102 3.02 -1.06 7.75
CA LEU A 102 2.44 -1.44 9.02
C LEU A 102 1.46 -2.60 8.80
N THR A 103 1.50 -3.63 9.63
CA THR A 103 0.44 -4.65 9.65
C THR A 103 -0.63 -4.23 10.65
N PHE A 104 -1.82 -3.90 10.14
CA PHE A 104 -2.96 -3.44 10.94
C PHE A 104 -4.28 -4.01 10.40
N ASP A 105 -5.06 -4.61 11.28
CA ASP A 105 -6.38 -5.13 10.91
C ASP A 105 -7.43 -4.01 10.96
N CYS A 106 -7.88 -3.56 9.80
CA CYS A 106 -8.93 -2.55 9.67
C CYS A 106 -10.35 -3.10 9.96
N GLY A 107 -10.48 -4.34 10.43
CA GLY A 107 -11.77 -4.94 10.79
C GLY A 107 -12.71 -5.14 9.62
N GLY A 108 -12.19 -5.48 8.43
CA GLY A 108 -13.00 -5.74 7.23
C GLY A 108 -13.65 -4.50 6.61
N ARG A 109 -13.26 -3.30 7.02
CA ARG A 109 -13.74 -2.06 6.39
C ARG A 109 -13.16 -1.95 4.98
N GLU A 110 -14.03 -1.94 3.99
CA GLU A 110 -13.66 -1.75 2.59
C GLU A 110 -13.07 -0.37 2.37
N GLY A 111 -11.99 -0.31 1.59
CA GLY A 111 -11.33 0.93 1.18
C GLY A 111 -9.81 0.87 1.32
N GLU A 112 -9.18 1.73 0.55
CA GLU A 112 -7.72 1.90 0.56
C GLU A 112 -7.30 2.64 1.83
N SER A 113 -6.46 2.01 2.66
CA SER A 113 -5.96 2.59 3.91
C SER A 113 -4.47 2.83 3.82
N PHE A 114 -4.01 3.86 4.49
CA PHE A 114 -2.60 4.20 4.64
C PHE A 114 -2.33 4.75 6.04
N ALA A 115 -1.09 4.77 6.46
CA ALA A 115 -0.69 5.36 7.74
C ALA A 115 0.17 6.61 7.50
N LEU A 116 0.01 7.60 8.36
CA LEU A 116 0.81 8.82 8.38
C LEU A 116 1.47 8.98 9.73
N ARG A 117 2.71 9.45 9.73
CA ARG A 117 3.39 9.86 10.97
C ARG A 117 3.00 11.28 11.32
N VAL A 118 2.45 11.44 12.50
CA VAL A 118 2.00 12.74 13.03
C VAL A 118 3.22 13.63 13.27
N ARG A 119 3.12 14.87 12.81
CA ARG A 119 4.08 15.94 13.05
C ARG A 119 3.36 17.10 13.74
N GLY A 120 4.05 17.73 14.70
CA GLY A 120 3.47 18.83 15.47
C GLY A 120 2.45 18.40 16.53
N GLU A 121 1.93 19.37 17.26
CA GLU A 121 1.15 19.18 18.50
C GLU A 121 -0.31 19.63 18.36
N SER A 122 -0.79 19.89 17.14
CA SER A 122 -2.11 20.49 16.92
C SER A 122 -3.29 19.64 17.37
N MET A 123 -3.08 18.34 17.71
CA MET A 123 -4.12 17.37 18.05
C MET A 123 -3.89 16.69 19.42
N ILE A 124 -3.06 17.25 20.28
CA ILE A 124 -2.67 16.64 21.57
C ILE A 124 -3.86 16.45 22.51
N ASN A 125 -4.83 17.36 22.51
CA ASN A 125 -6.03 17.25 23.34
C ASN A 125 -6.98 16.15 22.86
N ALA A 126 -6.83 15.67 21.63
CA ALA A 126 -7.51 14.48 21.10
C ALA A 126 -6.69 13.19 21.34
N GLY A 127 -5.56 13.26 22.06
CA GLY A 127 -4.68 12.11 22.34
C GLY A 127 -3.81 11.69 21.16
N ILE A 128 -3.69 12.53 20.13
CA ILE A 128 -2.81 12.29 18.98
C ILE A 128 -1.52 13.10 19.17
N LEU A 129 -0.42 12.40 19.40
CA LEU A 129 0.87 12.98 19.79
C LEU A 129 1.86 13.02 18.63
N PRO A 130 2.87 13.90 18.68
CA PRO A 130 3.98 13.88 17.71
C PRO A 130 4.68 12.52 17.69
N GLY A 131 4.87 11.96 16.48
CA GLY A 131 5.48 10.65 16.29
C GLY A 131 4.50 9.49 16.19
N ASP A 132 3.24 9.66 16.57
CA ASP A 132 2.20 8.65 16.40
C ASP A 132 1.99 8.28 14.92
N LEU A 133 1.56 7.03 14.70
CA LEU A 133 1.08 6.58 13.40
C LEU A 133 -0.45 6.57 13.41
N VAL A 134 -1.05 7.42 12.57
CA VAL A 134 -2.51 7.44 12.37
C VAL A 134 -2.86 6.65 11.13
N VAL A 135 -3.74 5.64 11.28
CA VAL A 135 -4.27 4.88 10.17
C VAL A 135 -5.46 5.62 9.58
N VAL A 136 -5.38 5.91 8.30
CA VAL A 136 -6.32 6.75 7.56
C VAL A 136 -6.98 5.91 6.47
N ARG A 137 -8.31 5.96 6.40
CA ARG A 137 -9.07 5.42 5.28
C ARG A 137 -9.22 6.49 4.22
N ARG A 138 -8.85 6.18 2.99
CA ARG A 138 -9.04 7.08 1.86
C ARG A 138 -10.51 7.16 1.50
N GLN A 139 -11.08 8.36 1.61
CA GLN A 139 -12.47 8.64 1.26
C GLN A 139 -12.62 10.11 0.84
N GLN A 140 -13.65 10.40 0.06
CA GLN A 140 -13.91 11.75 -0.45
C GLN A 140 -14.76 12.61 0.49
N THR A 141 -15.41 11.99 1.46
CA THR A 141 -16.33 12.67 2.38
C THR A 141 -16.06 12.23 3.82
N ALA A 142 -16.36 13.12 4.75
CA ALA A 142 -16.32 12.85 6.19
C ALA A 142 -17.50 13.53 6.87
N GLU A 143 -17.90 13.02 8.03
CA GLU A 143 -18.97 13.60 8.82
C GLU A 143 -18.47 14.75 9.70
N ASN A 144 -19.40 15.63 10.08
CA ASN A 144 -19.10 16.75 10.98
C ASN A 144 -18.64 16.23 12.35
N GLY A 145 -17.49 16.69 12.82
CA GLY A 145 -16.89 16.28 14.08
C GLY A 145 -15.89 15.12 13.95
N GLU A 146 -15.77 14.46 12.80
CA GLU A 146 -14.74 13.44 12.60
C GLU A 146 -13.33 14.04 12.57
N ILE A 147 -12.34 13.28 13.02
CA ILE A 147 -10.92 13.59 12.82
C ILE A 147 -10.55 13.12 11.43
N VAL A 148 -10.02 14.03 10.62
CA VAL A 148 -9.68 13.80 9.23
C VAL A 148 -8.22 14.14 8.97
N VAL A 149 -7.67 13.53 7.93
CA VAL A 149 -6.45 14.00 7.29
C VAL A 149 -6.87 14.79 6.06
N ALA A 150 -6.66 16.08 6.10
CA ALA A 150 -6.91 16.97 4.97
C ALA A 150 -5.60 17.25 4.24
N LEU A 151 -5.66 17.27 2.92
CA LEU A 151 -4.56 17.71 2.06
C LEU A 151 -4.77 19.19 1.75
N LEU A 152 -3.90 20.03 2.23
CA LEU A 152 -3.88 21.46 1.99
C LEU A 152 -2.65 21.80 1.16
N GLU A 153 -2.86 22.29 -0.05
CA GLU A 153 -1.78 22.52 -1.01
C GLU A 153 -0.90 21.25 -1.15
N ASP A 154 0.25 21.23 -0.48
CA ASP A 154 1.24 20.15 -0.57
C ASP A 154 1.48 19.43 0.78
N GLU A 155 0.66 19.73 1.79
CA GLU A 155 0.84 19.16 3.13
C GLU A 155 -0.42 18.43 3.63
N ALA A 156 -0.19 17.24 4.22
CA ALA A 156 -1.24 16.52 4.92
C ALA A 156 -1.31 17.01 6.38
N THR A 157 -2.51 17.41 6.82
CA THR A 157 -2.73 17.86 8.19
C THR A 157 -3.86 17.09 8.86
N VAL A 158 -3.67 16.73 10.13
CA VAL A 158 -4.68 16.07 10.96
C VAL A 158 -5.47 17.12 11.71
N LYS A 159 -6.80 17.17 11.55
CA LYS A 159 -7.68 18.14 12.19
C LYS A 159 -9.06 17.54 12.44
N ARG A 160 -9.86 18.19 13.27
CA ARG A 160 -11.29 17.89 13.40
C ARG A 160 -12.08 18.67 12.36
N LEU A 161 -12.89 17.94 11.58
CA LEU A 161 -13.77 18.55 10.59
C LEU A 161 -14.93 19.26 11.29
N SER A 162 -15.16 20.51 10.97
CA SER A 162 -16.35 21.26 11.44
C SER A 162 -17.05 21.92 10.25
N ARG A 163 -18.34 21.60 10.13
CA ARG A 163 -19.24 22.23 9.14
C ARG A 163 -20.26 23.11 9.85
N LYS A 164 -20.17 24.42 9.67
CA LYS A 164 -21.11 25.38 10.25
C LYS A 164 -21.48 26.41 9.20
N ASN A 165 -22.78 26.68 9.04
CA ASN A 165 -23.34 27.72 8.15
C ASN A 165 -22.82 27.61 6.70
N GLY A 166 -22.68 26.39 6.17
CA GLY A 166 -22.19 26.14 4.82
C GLY A 166 -20.67 26.31 4.64
N LYS A 167 -19.95 26.63 5.70
CA LYS A 167 -18.48 26.69 5.70
C LYS A 167 -17.87 25.46 6.32
N ILE A 168 -16.70 25.09 5.80
CA ILE A 168 -15.88 24.00 6.30
C ILE A 168 -14.72 24.59 7.09
N TRP A 169 -14.46 24.03 8.25
CA TRP A 169 -13.32 24.38 9.10
C TRP A 169 -12.56 23.16 9.51
N LEU A 170 -11.26 23.26 9.57
CA LEU A 170 -10.36 22.26 10.10
C LEU A 170 -9.87 22.76 11.47
N LEU A 171 -10.45 22.20 12.53
CA LEU A 171 -10.20 22.60 13.90
C LEU A 171 -9.04 21.84 14.51
N PRO A 172 -8.05 22.50 15.12
CA PRO A 172 -7.06 21.85 15.95
C PRO A 172 -7.70 21.40 17.28
N GLU A 173 -7.12 20.40 17.88
CA GLU A 173 -7.36 19.97 19.27
C GLU A 173 -6.18 20.40 20.15
N ASN A 174 -5.85 21.68 20.09
CA ASN A 174 -4.85 22.35 20.91
C ASN A 174 -5.09 23.86 20.80
N ASP A 175 -5.28 24.51 21.94
CA ASP A 175 -5.60 25.95 22.04
C ASP A 175 -4.49 26.88 21.53
N ALA A 176 -3.26 26.37 21.40
CA ALA A 176 -2.13 27.11 20.82
C ALA A 176 -2.20 27.27 19.29
N TYR A 177 -3.13 26.56 18.63
CA TYR A 177 -3.28 26.55 17.17
C TYR A 177 -4.59 27.18 16.73
N GLN A 178 -4.60 27.83 15.58
CA GLN A 178 -5.78 28.47 15.00
C GLN A 178 -6.53 27.50 14.06
N PRO A 179 -7.87 27.62 13.95
CA PRO A 179 -8.66 26.95 12.92
C PRO A 179 -8.22 27.34 11.53
N ILE A 180 -8.30 26.39 10.60
CA ILE A 180 -7.98 26.60 9.18
C ILE A 180 -9.31 26.61 8.40
N ASP A 181 -9.51 27.61 7.53
CA ASP A 181 -10.64 27.66 6.58
C ASP A 181 -10.38 26.62 5.48
N GLY A 182 -11.33 25.72 5.24
CA GLY A 182 -11.21 24.56 4.34
C GLY A 182 -12.00 24.72 3.03
#